data_99837da11544e34e2970886fe1b74415
#
_entry.id   99837da11544e34e2970886fe1b74415
#
_cell.length_a   1.000
_cell.length_b   1.000
_cell.length_c   1.000
_cell.angle_alpha   90.00
_cell.angle_beta   90.00
_cell.angle_gamma   90.00
#
_symmetry.space_group_name_H-M   'P 1'
#
loop_
_entity.id
_entity.type
_entity.pdbx_description
1 polymer ?
#
loop_
_entity_poly.entity_id
_entity_poly.type
_entity_poly.pdbx_seq_one_letter_code
_entity_poly.pdbx_strand_id
1 'polypeptide(L)' 'MTKNTKLNIAFYDRYMMTVEEAAVYFHIGYKKMRSIVKEHEGAKWILYNGNRIMIKREQFEKWLDNQSAI' A
#
# COMPACT_ATOMS: atom_id res chain seq x y z
N MET A 1 15.40 -17.01 7.23
CA MET A 1 15.23 -16.61 7.38
C MET A 1 15.17 -16.37 7.44
N THR A 2 14.81 -16.42 7.47
CA THR A 2 14.60 -16.11 7.54
C THR A 2 14.53 -15.51 7.78
N LYS A 3 14.82 -15.64 8.01
CA LYS A 3 14.71 -14.87 8.31
C LYS A 3 14.25 -14.08 8.46
N ASN A 4 14.33 -14.09 8.61
CA ASN A 4 13.46 -13.31 8.49
C ASN A 4 12.00 -13.53 8.79
N THR A 5 11.59 -14.55 9.48
CA THR A 5 10.23 -14.90 9.74
C THR A 5 9.42 -13.79 10.31
N LYS A 6 9.95 -13.10 11.24
CA LYS A 6 9.27 -11.95 11.78
C LYS A 6 9.05 -10.88 10.73
N LEU A 7 9.80 -10.99 9.64
CA LEU A 7 9.64 -10.07 8.52
C LEU A 7 8.61 -10.58 7.54
N ASN A 8 8.05 -11.76 7.80
CA ASN A 8 7.06 -12.37 6.93
C ASN A 8 5.66 -12.25 7.49
N ILE A 9 5.37 -11.14 8.12
CA ILE A 9 4.02 -10.88 8.58
C ILE A 9 3.12 -10.81 7.34
N ALA A 10 2.04 -11.57 7.38
CA ALA A 10 1.11 -11.58 6.25
C ALA A 10 0.61 -10.17 5.96
N PHE A 11 0.41 -9.88 4.69
CA PHE A 11 0.00 -8.53 4.30
C PHE A 11 -1.30 -8.11 5.00
N TYR A 12 -2.24 -9.01 5.14
CA TYR A 12 -3.52 -8.66 5.75
C TYR A 12 -3.40 -8.33 7.24
N ASP A 13 -2.25 -8.65 7.85
CA ASP A 13 -2.01 -8.32 9.25
C ASP A 13 -1.20 -7.04 9.41
N ARG A 14 -0.79 -6.44 8.31
CA ARG A 14 0.05 -5.26 8.39
C ARG A 14 -0.78 -4.01 8.42
N TYR A 15 -0.36 -3.08 9.25
CA TYR A 15 -0.97 -1.76 9.26
C TYR A 15 -0.56 -0.97 8.02
N MET A 16 0.71 -1.07 7.65
CA MET A 16 1.25 -0.33 6.51
C MET A 16 2.03 -1.24 5.59
N MET A 17 2.09 -0.86 4.32
CA MET A 17 2.83 -1.58 3.30
C MET A 17 3.60 -0.59 2.45
N THR A 18 4.69 -1.07 1.83
CA THR A 18 5.33 -0.27 0.80
C THR A 18 4.44 -0.22 -0.43
N VAL A 19 4.77 0.68 -1.35
CA VAL A 19 4.02 0.76 -2.61
C VAL A 19 4.08 -0.57 -3.36
N GLU A 20 5.26 -1.20 -3.35
CA GLU A 20 5.44 -2.49 -4.03
C GLU A 20 4.59 -3.57 -3.41
N GLU A 21 4.56 -3.61 -2.07
CA GLU A 21 3.75 -4.61 -1.38
C GLU A 21 2.27 -4.40 -1.62
N ALA A 22 1.86 -3.14 -1.65
CA ALA A 22 0.45 -2.82 -1.91
C ALA A 22 0.06 -3.24 -3.32
N ALA A 23 0.95 -3.03 -4.28
CA ALA A 23 0.67 -3.45 -5.65
C ALA A 23 0.39 -4.94 -5.73
N VAL A 24 1.18 -5.73 -5.00
CA VAL A 24 0.99 -7.18 -4.95
C VAL A 24 -0.30 -7.54 -4.22
N TYR A 25 -0.47 -6.97 -3.05
CA TYR A 25 -1.61 -7.31 -2.20
C TYR A 25 -2.94 -6.97 -2.85
N PHE A 26 -3.02 -5.83 -3.50
CA PHE A 26 -4.27 -5.36 -4.12
C PHE A 26 -4.40 -5.76 -5.57
N HIS A 27 -3.44 -6.51 -6.10
CA HIS A 27 -3.45 -6.95 -7.50
C HIS A 27 -3.50 -5.77 -8.46
N ILE A 28 -2.79 -4.72 -8.10
CA ILE A 28 -2.67 -3.54 -8.96
C ILE A 28 -1.23 -3.52 -9.49
N GLY A 29 -1.06 -3.29 -10.78
CA GLY A 29 0.27 -3.22 -11.35
C GLY A 29 1.11 -2.17 -10.63
N TYR A 30 2.41 -2.40 -10.52
CA TYR A 30 3.29 -1.51 -9.77
C TYR A 30 3.27 -0.09 -10.33
N LYS A 31 3.34 0.04 -11.65
CA LYS A 31 3.30 1.37 -12.27
C LYS A 31 1.99 2.07 -11.99
N LYS A 32 0.91 1.31 -12.05
CA LYS A 32 -0.41 1.86 -11.75
C LYS A 32 -0.49 2.30 -10.29
N MET A 33 0.03 1.48 -9.40
CA MET A 33 0.01 1.82 -7.98
C MET A 33 0.79 3.10 -7.72
N ARG A 34 1.95 3.25 -8.34
CA ARG A 34 2.74 4.46 -8.20
C ARG A 34 2.00 5.68 -8.73
N SER A 35 1.31 5.50 -9.84
CA SER A 35 0.54 6.58 -10.43
C SER A 35 -0.58 7.02 -9.49
N ILE A 36 -1.27 6.06 -8.88
CA ILE A 36 -2.35 6.35 -7.94
C ILE A 36 -1.80 7.17 -6.77
N VAL A 37 -0.66 6.75 -6.23
CA VAL A 37 -0.04 7.47 -5.12
C VAL A 37 0.29 8.90 -5.53
N LYS A 38 0.88 9.05 -6.69
CA LYS A 38 1.29 10.37 -7.16
C LYS A 38 0.10 11.30 -7.36
N GLU A 39 -1.00 10.75 -7.84
CA GLU A 39 -2.19 11.54 -8.13
C GLU A 39 -2.97 11.89 -6.85
N HIS A 40 -2.67 11.24 -5.74
CA HIS A 40 -3.43 11.41 -4.51
C HIS A 40 -2.55 11.87 -3.35
N GLU A 41 -1.60 12.76 -3.62
CA GLU A 41 -0.77 13.28 -2.55
C GLU A 41 -1.62 13.86 -1.45
N GLY A 42 -1.26 13.54 -0.21
CA GLY A 42 -2.00 14.03 0.93
C GLY A 42 -3.20 13.18 1.30
N ALA A 43 -3.46 12.10 0.56
CA ALA A 43 -4.58 11.22 0.89
C ALA A 43 -4.37 10.58 2.26
N LYS A 44 -5.47 10.24 2.91
CA LYS A 44 -5.43 9.66 4.25
C LYS A 44 -4.72 8.32 4.28
N TRP A 45 -4.70 7.61 3.17
CA TRP A 45 -4.09 6.28 3.12
C TRP A 45 -2.60 6.32 2.78
N ILE A 46 -2.02 7.51 2.65
CA ILE A 46 -0.59 7.66 2.37
C ILE A 46 0.10 8.17 3.63
N LEU A 47 1.22 7.53 3.97
CA LEU A 47 2.06 7.99 5.06
C LEU A 47 3.47 8.17 4.54
N TYR A 48 4.06 9.31 4.85
CA TYR A 48 5.44 9.59 4.48
C TYR A 48 6.33 9.28 5.67
N ASN A 49 7.19 8.30 5.52
CA ASN A 49 8.12 7.89 6.57
C ASN A 49 9.53 8.22 6.09
N GLY A 50 9.97 9.43 6.40
CA GLY A 50 11.22 9.92 5.85
C GLY A 50 11.09 10.05 4.34
N ASN A 51 11.96 9.38 3.61
CA ASN A 51 11.91 9.38 2.14
C ASN A 51 11.01 8.28 1.58
N ARG A 52 10.40 7.49 2.47
CA ARG A 52 9.62 6.33 2.02
C ARG A 52 8.16 6.65 2.05
N ILE A 53 7.46 6.15 1.03
CA ILE A 53 6.01 6.25 0.97
C ILE A 53 5.44 4.92 1.42
N MET A 54 4.54 4.98 2.41
CA MET A 54 3.90 3.80 2.94
C MET A 54 2.40 3.91 2.70
N ILE A 55 1.78 2.79 2.46
CA ILE A 55 0.33 2.72 2.22
C ILE A 55 -0.32 2.13 3.45
N LYS A 56 -1.28 2.85 4.01
CA LYS A 56 -2.07 2.37 5.14
C LYS A 56 -3.11 1.41 4.60
N ARG A 57 -2.96 0.13 4.91
CA ARG A 57 -3.75 -0.92 4.27
C ARG A 57 -5.26 -0.70 4.38
N GLU A 58 -5.74 -0.53 5.59
CA GLU A 58 -7.19 -0.41 5.80
C GLU A 58 -7.76 0.86 5.18
N GLN A 59 -7.02 1.94 5.27
CA GLN A 59 -7.49 3.21 4.69
C GLN A 59 -7.53 3.10 3.17
N PHE A 60 -6.54 2.45 2.58
CA PHE A 60 -6.53 2.27 1.13
C PHE A 60 -7.65 1.34 0.70
N GLU A 61 -7.94 0.30 1.48
CA GLU A 61 -9.05 -0.59 1.20
C GLU A 61 -10.36 0.18 1.13
N LYS A 62 -10.56 1.08 2.08
CA LYS A 62 -11.78 1.90 2.09
C LYS A 62 -11.86 2.80 0.87
N TRP A 63 -10.71 3.34 0.47
CA TRP A 63 -10.69 4.18 -0.73
C TRP A 63 -11.03 3.35 -1.96
N LEU A 64 -10.45 2.16 -2.07
CA LEU A 64 -10.71 1.26 -3.20
C LEU A 64 -12.18 0.85 -3.27
N ASP A 65 -12.79 0.59 -2.11
CA ASP A 65 -14.18 0.17 -2.05
C ASP A 65 -15.12 1.19 -2.68
N ASN A 66 -14.69 2.43 -2.75
CA ASN A 66 -15.49 3.51 -3.32
C ASN A 66 -15.20 3.74 -4.81
N GLN A 67 -14.30 2.94 -5.38
CA GLN A 67 -13.94 3.09 -6.79
C GLN A 67 -14.60 1.98 -7.60
N SER A 68 -15.12 2.32 -8.75
CA SER A 68 -15.61 1.30 -9.68
C SER A 68 -14.54 0.97 -10.72
N ALA A 69 -13.56 1.84 -10.85
CA ALA A 69 -12.41 1.62 -11.74
C ALA A 69 -11.27 2.49 -11.29
N ILE A 70 -10.09 2.08 -11.57
CA ILE A 70 -8.91 2.87 -11.26
C ILE A 70 -7.97 2.92 -12.51
#